data_f6a5c4df4e1511b2a2fca8d8ab332cc0
#
_entry.id   f6a5c4df4e1511b2a2fca8d8ab332cc0
#
_cell.length_a   1.000
_cell.length_b   1.000
_cell.length_c   1.000
_cell.angle_alpha   90.00
_cell.angle_beta   90.00
_cell.angle_gamma   90.00
#
_symmetry.space_group_name_H-M   'P 1'
#
loop_
_entity.id
_entity.type
_entity.pdbx_description
1 polymer ?
#
loop_
_entity_poly.entity_id
_entity_poly.type
_entity_poly.pdbx_seq_one_letter_code
_entity_poly.pdbx_strand_id
1 'polypeptide(L)'
;ATPNGWRRDKELVLNFYNERRKQLKIVQPNKAHELLAKLEDYFDVTIATQNVDDLHEKAGSTNVIHLHGELTKVRSTLDSKLVYDWTEDLNLGDKCEKGSQMRPHIVWFGEGLNEDNIDNAIRAAKECDICIVIGTSMQVSPANEIPFLTKYNTLIYYVDPGDKDFYVPEFRELEFKHIQEPATTGMEKLYNELTKQL
;
A
#
# COMPACT_ATOMS: atom_id res chain seq x y z
N ALA A 1 15.50 2.00 -1.23
CA ALA A 1 16.16 3.30 -1.37
C ALA A 1 16.11 4.06 -0.04
N THR A 2 16.98 5.03 0.13
CA THR A 2 17.09 5.90 1.31
C THR A 2 17.51 7.30 0.88
N PRO A 3 17.25 8.36 1.69
CA PRO A 3 17.76 9.70 1.41
C PRO A 3 19.30 9.75 1.27
N ASN A 4 20.01 8.90 2.01
CA ASN A 4 21.49 8.77 1.89
C ASN A 4 21.89 8.17 0.54
N GLY A 5 21.18 7.13 0.07
CA GLY A 5 21.41 6.55 -1.25
C GLY A 5 21.21 7.58 -2.37
N TRP A 6 20.13 8.38 -2.26
CA TRP A 6 19.83 9.47 -3.18
C TRP A 6 20.94 10.55 -3.22
N ARG A 7 21.45 10.95 -2.05
CA ARG A 7 22.54 11.94 -2.00
C ARG A 7 23.84 11.41 -2.59
N ARG A 8 24.11 10.12 -2.42
CA ARG A 8 25.33 9.47 -2.90
C ARG A 8 25.32 9.24 -4.41
N ASP A 9 24.20 8.76 -4.94
CA ASP A 9 24.06 8.36 -6.34
C ASP A 9 22.60 8.48 -6.81
N LYS A 10 22.29 9.66 -7.35
CA LYS A 10 20.93 9.93 -7.85
C LYS A 10 20.61 9.11 -9.09
N GLU A 11 21.59 8.92 -9.98
CA GLU A 11 21.39 8.22 -11.24
C GLU A 11 21.08 6.74 -11.00
N LEU A 12 21.78 6.09 -10.08
CA LEU A 12 21.49 4.72 -9.67
C LEU A 12 20.06 4.59 -9.11
N VAL A 13 19.63 5.54 -8.28
CA VAL A 13 18.26 5.52 -7.70
C VAL A 13 17.22 5.76 -8.79
N LEU A 14 17.44 6.69 -9.71
CA LEU A 14 16.54 6.94 -10.83
C LEU A 14 16.41 5.70 -11.72
N ASN A 15 17.51 5.10 -12.11
CA ASN A 15 17.53 3.89 -12.92
C ASN A 15 16.80 2.72 -12.25
N PHE A 16 16.99 2.52 -10.94
CA PHE A 16 16.26 1.51 -10.18
C PHE A 16 14.74 1.68 -10.30
N TYR A 17 14.23 2.91 -10.17
CA TYR A 17 12.79 3.17 -10.27
C TYR A 17 12.29 3.18 -11.72
N ASN A 18 13.12 3.56 -12.68
CA ASN A 18 12.78 3.48 -14.10
C ASN A 18 12.54 2.02 -14.52
N GLU A 19 13.41 1.09 -14.10
CA GLU A 19 13.20 -0.34 -14.34
C GLU A 19 11.90 -0.85 -13.69
N ARG A 20 11.54 -0.38 -12.49
CA ARG A 20 10.26 -0.69 -11.85
C ARG A 20 9.06 -0.15 -12.65
N ARG A 21 9.16 1.08 -13.17
CA ARG A 21 8.10 1.64 -14.03
C ARG A 21 7.93 0.85 -15.33
N LYS A 22 9.04 0.44 -15.96
CA LYS A 22 8.98 -0.43 -17.15
C LYS A 22 8.28 -1.75 -16.84
N GLN A 23 8.64 -2.37 -15.72
CA GLN A 23 7.99 -3.60 -15.26
C GLN A 23 6.48 -3.37 -15.01
N LEU A 24 6.10 -2.25 -14.41
CA LEU A 24 4.70 -1.93 -14.11
C LEU A 24 3.82 -1.81 -15.35
N LYS A 25 4.40 -1.47 -16.52
CA LYS A 25 3.68 -1.41 -17.80
C LYS A 25 3.22 -2.78 -18.31
N ILE A 26 3.85 -3.86 -17.87
CA ILE A 26 3.61 -5.23 -18.37
C ILE A 26 2.97 -6.17 -17.36
N VAL A 27 3.07 -5.87 -16.06
CA VAL A 27 2.45 -6.70 -15.01
C VAL A 27 0.95 -6.43 -14.93
N GLN A 28 0.21 -7.48 -14.55
CA GLN A 28 -1.24 -7.43 -14.40
C GLN A 28 -1.62 -7.69 -12.93
N PRO A 29 -2.78 -7.20 -12.49
CA PRO A 29 -3.36 -7.59 -11.22
C PRO A 29 -3.46 -9.10 -11.07
N ASN A 30 -3.26 -9.59 -9.88
CA ASN A 30 -3.51 -10.98 -9.56
C ASN A 30 -4.93 -11.19 -9.02
N LYS A 31 -5.30 -12.43 -8.74
CA LYS A 31 -6.64 -12.81 -8.26
C LYS A 31 -7.06 -12.08 -6.98
N ALA A 32 -6.11 -11.80 -6.07
CA ALA A 32 -6.43 -11.06 -4.84
C ALA A 32 -6.85 -9.62 -5.13
N HIS A 33 -6.14 -8.92 -6.02
CA HIS A 33 -6.52 -7.57 -6.44
C HIS A 33 -7.93 -7.55 -7.08
N GLU A 34 -8.22 -8.50 -7.98
CA GLU A 34 -9.53 -8.61 -8.64
C GLU A 34 -10.66 -8.87 -7.63
N LEU A 35 -10.41 -9.73 -6.63
CA LEU A 35 -11.42 -10.05 -5.63
C LEU A 35 -11.67 -8.89 -4.66
N LEU A 36 -10.64 -8.13 -4.31
CA LEU A 36 -10.79 -6.91 -3.51
C LEU A 36 -11.66 -5.87 -4.26
N ALA A 37 -11.42 -5.65 -5.55
CA ALA A 37 -12.26 -4.78 -6.35
C ALA A 37 -13.72 -5.29 -6.43
N LYS A 38 -13.93 -6.61 -6.55
CA LYS A 38 -15.27 -7.20 -6.55
C LYS A 38 -15.99 -7.13 -5.21
N LEU A 39 -15.27 -7.00 -4.09
CA LEU A 39 -15.93 -6.77 -2.80
C LEU A 39 -16.65 -5.43 -2.75
N GLU A 40 -16.26 -4.45 -3.58
CA GLU A 40 -16.94 -3.15 -3.68
C GLU A 40 -18.40 -3.28 -4.20
N ASP A 41 -18.77 -4.40 -4.82
CA ASP A 41 -20.17 -4.69 -5.20
C ASP A 41 -21.07 -4.93 -3.97
N TYR A 42 -20.48 -5.23 -2.81
CA TYR A 42 -21.18 -5.64 -1.59
C TYR A 42 -20.85 -4.80 -0.36
N PHE A 43 -19.68 -4.16 -0.35
CA PHE A 43 -19.12 -3.47 0.81
C PHE A 43 -18.54 -2.11 0.41
N ASP A 44 -18.51 -1.17 1.35
CA ASP A 44 -17.69 0.03 1.23
C ASP A 44 -16.23 -0.34 1.57
N VAL A 45 -15.40 -0.47 0.56
CA VAL A 45 -14.02 -0.98 0.68
C VAL A 45 -13.02 0.16 0.64
N THR A 46 -12.16 0.25 1.64
CA THR A 46 -10.98 1.11 1.63
C THR A 46 -9.73 0.25 1.68
N ILE A 47 -8.83 0.44 0.73
CA ILE A 47 -7.54 -0.25 0.67
C ILE A 47 -6.43 0.68 1.14
N ALA A 48 -5.73 0.34 2.22
CA ALA A 48 -4.51 1.02 2.65
C ALA A 48 -3.31 0.15 2.27
N THR A 49 -2.61 0.53 1.21
CA THR A 49 -1.52 -0.29 0.66
C THR A 49 -0.14 0.27 0.98
N GLN A 50 0.80 -0.64 1.28
CA GLN A 50 2.23 -0.35 1.35
C GLN A 50 2.93 -0.51 -0.02
N ASN A 51 2.24 -1.12 -0.99
CA ASN A 51 2.73 -1.23 -2.36
C ASN A 51 2.73 0.14 -3.05
N VAL A 52 3.62 0.27 -4.01
CA VAL A 52 3.81 1.53 -4.75
C VAL A 52 3.37 1.43 -6.22
N ASP A 53 2.86 0.26 -6.61
CA ASP A 53 2.25 0.00 -7.92
C ASP A 53 0.79 0.47 -7.95
N ASP A 54 0.17 0.42 -9.13
CA ASP A 54 -1.22 0.77 -9.40
C ASP A 54 -2.09 -0.49 -9.68
N LEU A 55 -1.71 -1.66 -9.12
CA LEU A 55 -2.40 -2.91 -9.44
C LEU A 55 -3.79 -3.00 -8.83
N HIS A 56 -4.05 -2.33 -7.71
CA HIS A 56 -5.40 -2.23 -7.14
C HIS A 56 -6.33 -1.44 -8.06
N GLU A 57 -5.88 -0.27 -8.55
CA GLU A 57 -6.62 0.57 -9.49
C GLU A 57 -6.83 -0.14 -10.83
N LYS A 58 -5.80 -0.81 -11.34
CA LYS A 58 -5.91 -1.64 -12.56
C LYS A 58 -6.89 -2.80 -12.43
N ALA A 59 -7.07 -3.33 -11.21
CA ALA A 59 -8.08 -4.35 -10.93
C ALA A 59 -9.50 -3.77 -10.80
N GLY A 60 -9.64 -2.45 -10.67
CA GLY A 60 -10.91 -1.74 -10.56
C GLY A 60 -11.24 -1.21 -9.16
N SER A 61 -10.33 -1.33 -8.18
CA SER A 61 -10.55 -0.73 -6.84
C SER A 61 -10.62 0.79 -6.93
N THR A 62 -11.60 1.39 -6.25
CA THR A 62 -11.93 2.82 -6.38
C THR A 62 -11.43 3.68 -5.21
N ASN A 63 -11.14 3.09 -4.05
CA ASN A 63 -10.69 3.81 -2.86
C ASN A 63 -9.40 3.21 -2.31
N VAL A 64 -8.27 3.66 -2.86
CA VAL A 64 -6.92 3.17 -2.53
C VAL A 64 -6.09 4.28 -1.89
N ILE A 65 -5.53 4.01 -0.71
CA ILE A 65 -4.65 4.90 0.04
C ILE A 65 -3.22 4.37 -0.06
N HIS A 66 -2.35 5.06 -0.77
CA HIS A 66 -0.94 4.71 -0.93
C HIS A 66 -0.09 5.25 0.23
N LEU A 67 0.21 4.42 1.22
CA LEU A 67 0.98 4.82 2.41
C LEU A 67 2.44 5.13 2.08
N HIS A 68 3.01 4.46 1.08
CA HIS A 68 4.42 4.60 0.70
C HIS A 68 4.64 5.34 -0.62
N GLY A 69 3.62 6.03 -1.12
CA GLY A 69 3.65 6.75 -2.38
C GLY A 69 3.38 5.87 -3.59
N GLU A 70 3.59 6.42 -4.79
CA GLU A 70 3.16 5.84 -6.06
C GLU A 70 4.29 5.88 -7.09
N LEU A 71 4.53 4.74 -7.72
CA LEU A 71 5.56 4.59 -8.75
C LEU A 71 5.22 5.35 -10.04
N THR A 72 3.93 5.58 -10.27
CA THR A 72 3.37 6.34 -11.39
C THR A 72 3.44 7.86 -11.20
N LYS A 73 4.05 8.32 -10.10
CA LYS A 73 4.20 9.74 -9.78
C LYS A 73 5.64 10.12 -9.46
N VAL A 74 5.95 11.39 -9.65
CA VAL A 74 7.21 12.01 -9.24
C VAL A 74 6.92 13.25 -8.40
N ARG A 75 7.87 13.67 -7.59
CA ARG A 75 7.79 14.90 -6.80
C ARG A 75 9.05 15.75 -6.88
N SER A 76 8.88 17.02 -6.64
CA SER A 76 10.00 17.95 -6.50
C SER A 76 10.86 17.59 -5.29
N THR A 77 12.19 17.75 -5.42
CA THR A 77 13.11 17.64 -4.28
C THR A 77 13.13 18.88 -3.39
N LEU A 78 12.60 20.00 -3.87
CA LEU A 78 12.54 21.26 -3.13
C LEU A 78 11.21 21.43 -2.38
N ASP A 79 10.10 20.98 -3.00
CA ASP A 79 8.75 21.13 -2.46
C ASP A 79 7.97 19.83 -2.66
N SER A 80 7.81 19.06 -1.60
CA SER A 80 7.15 17.75 -1.64
C SER A 80 5.66 17.79 -2.03
N LYS A 81 5.04 18.97 -2.01
CA LYS A 81 3.64 19.18 -2.46
C LYS A 81 3.52 19.25 -3.97
N LEU A 82 4.62 19.52 -4.68
CA LEU A 82 4.65 19.49 -6.14
C LEU A 82 4.83 18.05 -6.62
N VAL A 83 3.71 17.41 -6.90
CA VAL A 83 3.61 16.02 -7.37
C VAL A 83 3.01 16.02 -8.77
N TYR A 84 3.55 15.16 -9.65
CA TYR A 84 3.16 15.07 -11.05
C TYR A 84 2.97 13.60 -11.43
N ASP A 85 2.00 13.30 -12.28
CA ASP A 85 1.87 12.00 -12.93
C ASP A 85 3.06 11.75 -13.86
N TRP A 86 3.63 10.56 -13.79
CA TRP A 86 4.85 10.24 -14.52
C TRP A 86 4.98 8.75 -14.79
N THR A 87 4.88 8.37 -16.03
CA THR A 87 4.94 6.95 -16.46
C THR A 87 6.19 6.60 -17.24
N GLU A 88 6.98 7.60 -17.62
CA GLU A 88 8.20 7.43 -18.41
C GLU A 88 9.46 7.39 -17.53
N ASP A 89 10.63 7.24 -18.15
CA ASP A 89 11.90 7.29 -17.43
C ASP A 89 12.10 8.70 -16.84
N LEU A 90 12.50 8.76 -15.58
CA LEU A 90 12.89 10.00 -14.91
C LEU A 90 14.42 10.08 -14.87
N ASN A 91 15.00 11.16 -15.42
CA ASN A 91 16.42 11.31 -15.61
C ASN A 91 17.01 12.46 -14.78
N LEU A 92 18.32 12.49 -14.66
CA LEU A 92 19.00 13.67 -14.16
C LEU A 92 18.76 14.85 -15.11
N GLY A 93 18.36 15.99 -14.52
CA GLY A 93 17.99 17.18 -15.29
C GLY A 93 16.51 17.37 -15.47
N ASP A 94 15.66 16.35 -15.22
CA ASP A 94 14.21 16.51 -15.18
C ASP A 94 13.82 17.31 -13.94
N LYS A 95 13.34 18.52 -14.16
CA LYS A 95 13.11 19.51 -13.11
C LYS A 95 11.63 19.87 -13.03
N CYS A 96 11.20 20.18 -11.81
CA CYS A 96 9.89 20.78 -11.56
C CYS A 96 9.88 22.26 -11.98
N GLU A 97 8.71 22.89 -11.95
CA GLU A 97 8.50 24.31 -12.26
C GLU A 97 9.35 25.28 -11.41
N LYS A 98 9.78 24.85 -10.21
CA LYS A 98 10.70 25.63 -9.34
C LYS A 98 12.18 25.35 -9.65
N GLY A 99 12.48 24.64 -10.74
CA GLY A 99 13.84 24.39 -11.23
C GLY A 99 14.61 23.32 -10.45
N SER A 100 14.00 22.60 -9.49
CA SER A 100 14.68 21.54 -8.75
C SER A 100 14.49 20.18 -9.41
N GLN A 101 15.48 19.30 -9.26
CA GLN A 101 15.43 17.92 -9.71
C GLN A 101 14.17 17.23 -9.16
N MET A 102 13.47 16.51 -10.01
CA MET A 102 12.39 15.61 -9.58
C MET A 102 12.94 14.27 -9.11
N ARG A 103 12.21 13.62 -8.23
CA ARG A 103 12.49 12.28 -7.71
C ARG A 103 11.21 11.43 -7.75
N PRO A 104 11.30 10.08 -7.68
CA PRO A 104 10.12 9.22 -7.52
C PRO A 104 9.29 9.65 -6.30
N HIS A 105 7.97 9.65 -6.46
CA HIS A 105 7.03 9.96 -5.35
C HIS A 105 6.87 8.74 -4.43
N ILE A 106 7.97 8.28 -3.88
CA ILE A 106 8.06 7.12 -2.99
C ILE A 106 8.57 7.58 -1.63
N VAL A 107 8.00 7.04 -0.55
CA VAL A 107 8.52 7.20 0.80
C VAL A 107 9.68 6.22 0.99
N TRP A 108 10.86 6.72 1.28
CA TRP A 108 12.04 5.90 1.52
C TRP A 108 12.21 5.62 3.01
N PHE A 109 12.93 4.56 3.33
CA PHE A 109 13.31 4.28 4.71
C PHE A 109 14.02 5.48 5.34
N GLY A 110 13.50 5.94 6.49
CA GLY A 110 13.96 7.15 7.18
C GLY A 110 13.20 8.43 6.79
N GLU A 111 12.20 8.35 5.91
CA GLU A 111 11.26 9.44 5.64
C GLU A 111 9.94 9.19 6.37
N GLY A 112 9.23 10.26 6.74
CA GLY A 112 7.86 10.18 7.28
C GLY A 112 6.85 9.85 6.19
N LEU A 113 5.76 9.18 6.57
CA LEU A 113 4.61 8.99 5.71
C LEU A 113 3.88 10.33 5.47
N ASN A 114 3.06 10.36 4.43
CA ASN A 114 2.14 11.48 4.23
C ASN A 114 1.08 11.47 5.35
N GLU A 115 0.95 12.59 6.08
CA GLU A 115 0.04 12.71 7.23
C GLU A 115 -1.42 12.47 6.84
N ASP A 116 -1.87 13.02 5.73
CA ASP A 116 -3.25 12.85 5.25
C ASP A 116 -3.53 11.37 4.91
N ASN A 117 -2.59 10.67 4.30
CA ASN A 117 -2.76 9.26 3.93
C ASN A 117 -2.81 8.37 5.18
N ILE A 118 -1.93 8.60 6.16
CA ILE A 118 -1.94 7.81 7.40
C ILE A 118 -3.19 8.09 8.22
N ASP A 119 -3.63 9.34 8.31
CA ASP A 119 -4.85 9.72 9.03
C ASP A 119 -6.12 9.14 8.38
N ASN A 120 -6.18 9.12 7.05
CA ASN A 120 -7.27 8.48 6.32
C ASN A 120 -7.30 6.97 6.55
N ALA A 121 -6.14 6.29 6.52
CA ALA A 121 -6.06 4.87 6.79
C ALA A 121 -6.44 4.53 8.25
N ILE A 122 -6.00 5.33 9.21
CA ILE A 122 -6.37 5.18 10.62
C ILE A 122 -7.89 5.39 10.81
N ARG A 123 -8.47 6.38 10.13
CA ARG A 123 -9.92 6.61 10.18
C ARG A 123 -10.69 5.42 9.63
N ALA A 124 -10.31 4.93 8.46
CA ALA A 124 -10.92 3.74 7.87
C ALA A 124 -10.83 2.53 8.83
N ALA A 125 -9.68 2.29 9.45
CA ALA A 125 -9.52 1.22 10.44
C ALA A 125 -10.45 1.40 11.66
N LYS A 126 -10.58 2.63 12.17
CA LYS A 126 -11.45 2.93 13.32
C LYS A 126 -12.95 2.78 13.01
N GLU A 127 -13.34 2.86 11.76
CA GLU A 127 -14.74 2.86 11.33
C GLU A 127 -15.18 1.50 10.76
N CYS A 128 -14.24 0.66 10.31
CA CYS A 128 -14.57 -0.60 9.64
C CYS A 128 -15.22 -1.64 10.57
N ASP A 129 -16.03 -2.50 9.99
CA ASP A 129 -16.63 -3.67 10.62
C ASP A 129 -15.83 -4.94 10.33
N ILE A 130 -15.11 -4.95 9.20
CA ILE A 130 -14.20 -6.02 8.78
C ILE A 130 -12.86 -5.39 8.41
N CYS A 131 -11.77 -5.92 8.97
CA CYS A 131 -10.41 -5.56 8.62
C CYS A 131 -9.71 -6.77 7.99
N ILE A 132 -9.08 -6.59 6.84
CA ILE A 132 -8.37 -7.66 6.16
C ILE A 132 -6.90 -7.24 5.99
N VAL A 133 -5.99 -8.00 6.59
CA VAL A 133 -4.54 -7.82 6.46
C VAL A 133 -4.02 -8.88 5.50
N ILE A 134 -3.37 -8.46 4.40
CA ILE A 134 -3.02 -9.36 3.29
C ILE A 134 -1.55 -9.20 2.90
N GLY A 135 -0.81 -10.33 2.83
CA GLY A 135 0.52 -10.40 2.21
C GLY A 135 1.55 -9.48 2.85
N THR A 136 1.51 -9.33 4.17
CA THR A 136 2.46 -8.52 4.92
C THR A 136 2.92 -9.25 6.18
N SER A 137 4.22 -9.20 6.43
CA SER A 137 4.81 -9.72 7.68
C SER A 137 4.50 -8.87 8.91
N MET A 138 3.80 -7.74 8.76
CA MET A 138 3.49 -6.81 9.87
C MET A 138 4.72 -6.27 10.60
N GLN A 139 5.86 -6.10 9.90
CA GLN A 139 7.13 -5.66 10.51
C GLN A 139 7.46 -4.18 10.27
N VAL A 140 6.71 -3.47 9.43
CA VAL A 140 7.02 -2.09 9.03
C VAL A 140 6.07 -1.11 9.70
N SER A 141 6.59 -0.35 10.68
CA SER A 141 5.87 0.74 11.36
C SER A 141 5.86 2.01 10.49
N PRO A 142 4.79 2.84 10.57
CA PRO A 142 3.59 2.70 11.40
C PRO A 142 2.46 1.88 10.74
N ALA A 143 2.62 1.41 9.51
CA ALA A 143 1.56 0.72 8.77
C ALA A 143 1.07 -0.56 9.49
N ASN A 144 1.97 -1.30 10.14
CA ASN A 144 1.65 -2.51 10.91
C ASN A 144 0.78 -2.23 12.15
N GLU A 145 0.68 -0.98 12.59
CA GLU A 145 -0.12 -0.61 13.77
C GLU A 145 -1.59 -0.35 13.43
N ILE A 146 -1.89 -0.06 12.15
CA ILE A 146 -3.24 0.31 11.70
C ILE A 146 -4.30 -0.75 12.06
N PRO A 147 -4.09 -2.07 11.85
CA PRO A 147 -5.09 -3.08 12.21
C PRO A 147 -5.42 -3.13 13.71
N PHE A 148 -4.51 -2.68 14.56
CA PHE A 148 -4.73 -2.60 16.01
C PHE A 148 -5.57 -1.40 16.45
N LEU A 149 -5.92 -0.50 15.53
CA LEU A 149 -6.75 0.68 15.79
C LEU A 149 -8.22 0.47 15.48
N THR A 150 -8.61 -0.72 15.03
CA THR A 150 -10.00 -1.11 14.73
C THR A 150 -10.88 -1.09 15.98
N LYS A 151 -12.21 -1.10 15.81
CA LYS A 151 -13.15 -1.23 16.93
C LYS A 151 -12.98 -2.58 17.64
N TYR A 152 -13.43 -2.67 18.89
CA TYR A 152 -13.32 -3.88 19.70
C TYR A 152 -13.97 -5.13 19.07
N ASN A 153 -15.07 -4.93 18.34
CA ASN A 153 -15.85 -6.01 17.72
C ASN A 153 -15.58 -6.16 16.21
N THR A 154 -14.54 -5.52 15.66
CA THR A 154 -14.17 -5.66 14.25
C THR A 154 -13.68 -7.08 13.98
N LEU A 155 -14.19 -7.72 12.93
CA LEU A 155 -13.67 -8.98 12.45
C LEU A 155 -12.34 -8.73 11.72
N ILE A 156 -11.26 -9.34 12.20
CA ILE A 156 -9.94 -9.16 11.60
C ILE A 156 -9.50 -10.48 10.95
N TYR A 157 -9.25 -10.43 9.64
CA TYR A 157 -8.66 -11.53 8.89
C TYR A 157 -7.19 -11.23 8.61
N TYR A 158 -6.34 -12.26 8.73
CA TYR A 158 -4.95 -12.22 8.33
C TYR A 158 -4.72 -13.27 7.24
N VAL A 159 -4.42 -12.81 6.02
CA VAL A 159 -4.22 -13.67 4.84
C VAL A 159 -2.75 -13.61 4.46
N ASP A 160 -1.99 -14.61 4.87
CA ASP A 160 -0.55 -14.71 4.60
C ASP A 160 -0.12 -16.17 4.74
N PRO A 161 0.77 -16.72 3.87
CA PRO A 161 1.25 -18.09 3.97
C PRO A 161 2.21 -18.32 5.15
N GLY A 162 2.81 -17.25 5.69
CA GLY A 162 3.67 -17.30 6.86
C GLY A 162 2.89 -17.48 8.16
N ASP A 163 3.63 -17.76 9.22
CA ASP A 163 3.06 -17.79 10.57
C ASP A 163 2.67 -16.38 11.04
N LYS A 164 1.70 -16.31 11.95
CA LYS A 164 1.33 -15.06 12.61
C LYS A 164 2.38 -14.69 13.69
N ASP A 165 3.57 -14.33 13.22
CA ASP A 165 4.72 -13.95 14.06
C ASP A 165 4.86 -12.42 14.12
N PHE A 166 3.84 -11.75 14.68
CA PHE A 166 3.89 -10.33 14.97
C PHE A 166 3.27 -10.03 16.33
N TYR A 167 3.76 -8.96 16.94
CA TYR A 167 3.28 -8.52 18.24
C TYR A 167 1.85 -7.99 18.16
N VAL A 168 0.95 -8.55 18.96
CA VAL A 168 -0.39 -8.00 19.19
C VAL A 168 -0.36 -7.34 20.57
N PRO A 169 -0.71 -6.04 20.67
CA PRO A 169 -0.71 -5.36 21.96
C PRO A 169 -1.62 -6.06 22.98
N GLU A 170 -1.10 -6.36 24.17
CA GLU A 170 -1.81 -7.12 25.22
C GLU A 170 -3.10 -6.44 25.72
N PHE A 171 -3.18 -5.11 25.61
CA PHE A 171 -4.37 -4.35 25.98
C PHE A 171 -5.55 -4.48 25.01
N ARG A 172 -5.33 -5.19 23.90
CA ARG A 172 -6.34 -5.48 22.87
C ARG A 172 -6.50 -6.99 22.74
N GLU A 173 -7.61 -7.52 23.22
CA GLU A 173 -8.05 -8.89 22.92
C GLU A 173 -8.59 -8.96 21.49
N LEU A 174 -7.68 -8.77 20.50
CA LEU A 174 -8.01 -8.86 19.10
C LEU A 174 -7.81 -10.29 18.61
N GLU A 175 -8.87 -10.88 18.08
CA GLU A 175 -8.80 -12.18 17.43
C GLU A 175 -8.60 -12.02 15.93
N PHE A 176 -7.47 -12.51 15.43
CA PHE A 176 -7.16 -12.59 14.01
C PHE A 176 -7.56 -13.97 13.49
N LYS A 177 -8.51 -14.02 12.57
CA LYS A 177 -8.79 -15.22 11.80
C LYS A 177 -7.71 -15.39 10.75
N HIS A 178 -6.75 -16.31 10.98
CA HIS A 178 -5.64 -16.54 10.07
C HIS A 178 -6.05 -17.51 8.94
N ILE A 179 -5.93 -17.03 7.70
CA ILE A 179 -6.01 -17.85 6.48
C ILE A 179 -4.58 -18.01 6.00
N GLN A 180 -3.95 -19.12 6.39
CA GLN A 180 -2.52 -19.40 6.13
C GLN A 180 -2.33 -19.86 4.68
N GLU A 181 -2.52 -18.93 3.75
CA GLU A 181 -2.39 -19.16 2.32
C GLU A 181 -1.82 -17.94 1.60
N PRO A 182 -1.26 -18.13 0.37
CA PRO A 182 -0.96 -17.01 -0.51
C PRO A 182 -2.17 -16.12 -0.73
N ALA A 183 -1.94 -14.82 -0.92
CA ALA A 183 -3.00 -13.83 -1.10
C ALA A 183 -4.04 -14.24 -2.15
N THR A 184 -3.61 -14.87 -3.26
CA THR A 184 -4.51 -15.27 -4.36
C THR A 184 -5.54 -16.32 -3.94
N THR A 185 -5.12 -17.38 -3.28
CA THR A 185 -6.00 -18.47 -2.83
C THR A 185 -6.71 -18.14 -1.53
N GLY A 186 -6.01 -17.45 -0.61
CA GLY A 186 -6.60 -17.01 0.66
C GLY A 186 -7.73 -16.01 0.46
N MET A 187 -7.58 -15.06 -0.46
CA MET A 187 -8.64 -14.11 -0.79
C MET A 187 -9.82 -14.76 -1.51
N GLU A 188 -9.60 -15.82 -2.29
CA GLU A 188 -10.71 -16.56 -2.89
C GLU A 188 -11.59 -17.25 -1.83
N LYS A 189 -10.95 -17.85 -0.81
CA LYS A 189 -11.68 -18.43 0.33
C LYS A 189 -12.45 -17.36 1.10
N LEU A 190 -11.76 -16.25 1.43
CA LEU A 190 -12.37 -15.17 2.19
C LEU A 190 -13.52 -14.50 1.43
N TYR A 191 -13.34 -14.23 0.15
CA TYR A 191 -14.41 -13.68 -0.70
C TYR A 191 -15.67 -14.56 -0.68
N ASN A 192 -15.49 -15.87 -0.85
CA ASN A 192 -16.60 -16.83 -0.78
C ASN A 192 -17.24 -16.89 0.62
N GLU A 193 -16.48 -16.75 1.70
CA GLU A 193 -17.02 -16.69 3.07
C GLU A 193 -17.87 -15.46 3.27
N LEU A 194 -17.35 -14.28 2.89
CA LEU A 194 -18.03 -12.99 3.09
C LEU A 194 -19.28 -12.82 2.23
N THR A 195 -19.30 -13.36 1.01
CA THR A 195 -20.42 -13.19 0.07
C THR A 195 -21.48 -14.28 0.13
N LYS A 196 -21.23 -15.40 0.83
CA LYS A 196 -22.23 -16.48 0.99
C LYS A 196 -23.48 -16.10 1.81
N GLN A 197 -23.40 -15.06 2.59
CA GLN A 197 -24.46 -14.64 3.52
C GLN A 197 -25.23 -13.42 3.02
N LEU A 198 -24.89 -12.94 1.83
CA LEU A 198 -25.53 -11.82 1.13
C LEU A 198 -26.46 -12.32 0.02
#